data_484aa6c6fa96b3652e2be4c246c70db2
#
_entry.id   484aa6c6fa96b3652e2be4c246c70db2
#
_cell.length_a   1.000
_cell.length_b   1.000
_cell.length_c   1.000
_cell.angle_alpha   90.00
_cell.angle_beta   90.00
_cell.angle_gamma   90.00
#
_symmetry.space_group_name_H-M   'P 1'
#
loop_
_entity.id
_entity.type
_entity.pdbx_description
1 polymer ?
#
loop_
_entity_poly.entity_id
_entity_poly.type
_entity_poly.pdbx_seq_one_letter_code
_entity_poly.pdbx_strand_id
1 'polypeptide(L)' 'MKIDEIRGMTPDQLSETLLNLKKEQFNLRFQAATGQVEKTHRVNEIRKDIARVKTVLRTQQPAA' A
#
# COMPACT_ATOMS: atom_id res chain seq x y z
N MET A 1 -4.57 -2.92 -6.75
CA MET A 1 -5.58 -1.88 -6.51
C MET A 1 -5.62 -0.91 -7.67
N LYS A 2 -6.82 -0.58 -8.12
CA LYS A 2 -6.99 0.42 -9.16
C LYS A 2 -7.05 1.81 -8.54
N ILE A 3 -6.49 2.78 -9.22
CA ILE A 3 -6.45 4.17 -8.71
C ILE A 3 -7.86 4.72 -8.48
N ASP A 4 -8.84 4.30 -9.29
CA ASP A 4 -10.22 4.75 -9.14
C ASP A 4 -10.83 4.29 -7.82
N GLU A 5 -10.52 3.08 -7.40
CA GLU A 5 -10.97 2.56 -6.11
C GLU A 5 -10.39 3.38 -4.95
N ILE A 6 -9.11 3.71 -5.06
CA ILE A 6 -8.42 4.48 -4.04
C ILE A 6 -9.00 5.90 -3.95
N ARG A 7 -9.32 6.51 -5.08
CA ARG A 7 -9.89 7.86 -5.11
C ARG A 7 -11.27 7.93 -4.49
N GLY A 8 -12.01 6.82 -4.51
CA GLY A 8 -13.33 6.75 -3.91
C GLY A 8 -13.33 6.52 -2.40
N MET A 9 -12.16 6.30 -1.80
CA MET A 9 -12.05 6.01 -0.37
C MET A 9 -12.03 7.29 0.45
N THR A 10 -12.58 7.20 1.69
CA THR A 10 -12.45 8.27 2.66
C THR A 10 -11.02 8.32 3.19
N PRO A 11 -10.56 9.44 3.77
CA PRO A 11 -9.22 9.50 4.37
C PRO A 11 -8.98 8.43 5.42
N ASP A 12 -9.99 8.10 6.22
CA ASP A 12 -9.87 7.04 7.23
C ASP A 12 -9.66 5.68 6.57
N GLN A 13 -10.40 5.39 5.51
CA GLN A 13 -10.22 4.15 4.75
C GLN A 13 -8.85 4.08 4.11
N LEU A 14 -8.36 5.19 3.58
CA LEU A 14 -7.03 5.26 2.99
C LEU A 14 -5.94 5.00 4.02
N SER A 15 -6.07 5.57 5.21
CA SER A 15 -5.11 5.34 6.29
C SER A 15 -5.09 3.88 6.71
N GLU A 16 -6.25 3.27 6.85
CA GLU A 16 -6.36 1.86 7.22
C GLU A 16 -5.78 0.96 6.13
N THR A 17 -6.10 1.25 4.87
CA THR A 17 -5.57 0.51 3.73
C THR A 17 -4.05 0.61 3.69
N LEU A 18 -3.50 1.80 3.90
CA LEU A 18 -2.07 2.01 3.93
C LEU A 18 -1.41 1.18 5.04
N LEU A 19 -2.00 1.17 6.21
CA LEU A 19 -1.49 0.38 7.33
C LEU A 19 -1.48 -1.10 6.98
N ASN A 20 -2.56 -1.62 6.40
CA ASN A 20 -2.65 -3.02 6.00
C ASN A 20 -1.62 -3.37 4.93
N LEU A 21 -1.41 -2.49 3.96
CA LEU A 21 -0.40 -2.69 2.92
C LEU A 21 1.00 -2.73 3.49
N LYS A 22 1.30 -1.85 4.45
CA LYS A 22 2.60 -1.84 5.12
C LYS A 22 2.85 -3.12 5.92
N LYS A 23 1.83 -3.62 6.59
CA LYS A 23 1.92 -4.89 7.34
C LYS A 23 2.21 -6.05 6.38
N GLU A 24 1.50 -6.11 5.27
CA GLU A 24 1.71 -7.14 4.27
C GLU A 24 3.11 -7.04 3.66
N GLN A 25 3.57 -5.82 3.37
CA GLN A 25 4.93 -5.59 2.86
C GLN A 25 5.98 -6.10 3.84
N PHE A 26 5.79 -5.81 5.13
CA PHE A 26 6.71 -6.28 6.16
C PHE A 26 6.76 -7.81 6.20
N ASN A 27 5.60 -8.46 6.17
CA ASN A 27 5.54 -9.91 6.18
C ASN A 27 6.22 -10.52 4.96
N LEU A 28 6.03 -9.92 3.78
CA LEU A 28 6.67 -10.40 2.56
C LEU A 28 8.18 -10.24 2.59
N ARG A 29 8.66 -9.13 3.16
CA ARG A 29 10.10 -8.94 3.36
C ARG A 29 10.68 -9.99 4.29
N PHE A 30 9.95 -10.31 5.35
CA PHE A 30 10.37 -11.33 6.29
C PHE A 30 10.45 -12.70 5.61
N GLN A 31 9.43 -13.05 4.80
CA GLN A 31 9.43 -14.29 4.05
C GLN A 31 10.59 -14.37 3.06
N ALA A 32 10.90 -13.27 2.38
CA ALA A 32 12.02 -13.21 1.45
C ALA A 32 13.35 -13.44 2.19
N ALA A 33 13.48 -12.88 3.39
CA ALA A 33 14.69 -13.06 4.20
C ALA A 33 14.88 -14.52 4.64
N THR A 34 13.80 -15.31 4.72
CA THR A 34 13.86 -16.74 5.04
C THR A 34 14.00 -17.63 3.80
N GLY A 35 14.19 -17.04 2.63
CA GLY A 35 14.42 -17.77 1.39
C GLY A 35 13.17 -18.07 0.56
N GLN A 36 12.01 -17.59 0.98
CA GLN A 36 10.78 -17.80 0.22
C GLN A 36 10.58 -16.65 -0.77
N VAL A 37 11.08 -16.83 -1.99
CA VAL A 37 11.13 -15.76 -3.00
C VAL A 37 9.93 -15.78 -3.94
N GLU A 38 8.94 -16.61 -3.68
CA GLU A 38 7.86 -16.84 -4.64
C GLU A 38 6.91 -15.68 -4.84
N LYS A 39 6.97 -14.64 -3.97
CA LYS A 39 6.03 -13.53 -4.02
C LYS A 39 6.68 -12.19 -4.37
N THR A 40 7.75 -12.21 -5.13
CA THR A 40 8.42 -10.98 -5.57
C THR A 40 7.46 -10.07 -6.34
N HIS A 41 6.62 -10.66 -7.17
CA HIS A 41 5.60 -9.94 -7.92
C HIS A 41 4.64 -9.18 -6.99
N ARG A 42 4.21 -9.82 -5.91
CA ARG A 42 3.31 -9.21 -4.93
C ARG A 42 3.99 -8.05 -4.18
N VAL A 43 5.27 -8.18 -3.89
CA VAL A 43 6.04 -7.10 -3.24
C VAL A 43 6.01 -5.84 -4.11
N ASN A 44 6.22 -5.99 -5.41
CA ASN A 44 6.18 -4.85 -6.34
C ASN A 44 4.79 -4.24 -6.43
N GLU A 45 3.74 -5.06 -6.46
CA GLU A 45 2.37 -4.58 -6.46
C GLU A 45 2.06 -3.75 -5.21
N ILE A 46 2.47 -4.26 -4.05
CA ILE A 46 2.24 -3.57 -2.79
C ILE A 46 2.96 -2.24 -2.75
N ARG A 47 4.19 -2.17 -3.22
CA ARG A 47 4.93 -0.92 -3.29
C ARG A 47 4.19 0.13 -4.12
N LYS A 48 3.66 -0.29 -5.27
CA LYS A 48 2.90 0.61 -6.14
C LYS A 48 1.59 1.04 -5.48
N ASP A 49 0.91 0.12 -4.82
CA ASP A 49 -0.34 0.43 -4.13
C ASP A 49 -0.10 1.41 -2.98
N ILE A 50 0.95 1.21 -2.20
CA ILE A 50 1.32 2.13 -1.12
C ILE A 50 1.57 3.53 -1.68
N ALA A 51 2.30 3.63 -2.78
CA ALA A 51 2.58 4.91 -3.41
C ALA A 51 1.31 5.60 -3.88
N ARG A 52 0.38 4.83 -4.48
CA ARG A 52 -0.91 5.37 -4.94
C ARG A 52 -1.76 5.87 -3.78
N VAL A 53 -1.86 5.07 -2.72
CA VAL A 53 -2.63 5.46 -1.53
C VAL A 53 -2.06 6.70 -0.90
N LYS A 54 -0.74 6.79 -0.76
CA LYS A 54 -0.09 7.98 -0.22
C LYS A 54 -0.37 9.22 -1.07
N THR A 55 -0.31 9.07 -2.38
CA THR A 55 -0.56 10.18 -3.30
C THR A 55 -1.98 10.70 -3.16
N VAL A 56 -2.96 9.81 -3.15
CA VAL A 56 -4.37 10.21 -3.01
C VAL A 56 -4.62 10.83 -1.64
N LEU A 57 -4.05 10.23 -0.59
CA LEU A 57 -4.20 10.77 0.76
C LEU A 57 -3.62 12.18 0.86
N ARG A 58 -2.47 12.41 0.23
CA ARG A 58 -1.83 13.73 0.19
C ARG A 58 -2.71 14.76 -0.53
N THR A 59 -3.35 14.35 -1.64
CA THR A 59 -4.20 15.28 -2.40
C THR A 59 -5.51 15.57 -1.70
N GLN A 60 -6.02 14.65 -0.89
CA GLN A 60 -7.26 14.86 -0.13
C GLN A 60 -7.06 15.70 1.13
N GLN A 61 -5.85 15.71 1.67
CA GLN A 61 -5.54 16.51 2.85
C GLN A 61 -5.08 17.89 2.40
N PRO A 62 -5.79 18.94 2.79
CA PRO A 62 -5.31 20.30 2.49
C PRO A 62 -3.95 20.50 3.15
N ALA A 63 -3.03 21.06 2.39
CA ALA A 63 -1.71 21.37 2.93
C ALA A 63 -1.83 22.29 4.13
N ALA A 64 -1.38 21.82 5.25
CA ALA A 64 -1.37 22.64 6.46
C ALA A 64 -0.29 23.70 6.36
#